data_b39d5a6a9909c8abbe62880f8397c9ac
#
_entry.id   b39d5a6a9909c8abbe62880f8397c9ac
#
_cell.length_a   1.000
_cell.length_b   1.000
_cell.length_c   1.000
_cell.angle_alpha   90.00
_cell.angle_beta   90.00
_cell.angle_gamma   90.00
#
_symmetry.space_group_name_H-M   'P 1'
#
loop_
_entity.id
_entity.type
_entity.pdbx_description
1 polymer ?
#
loop_
_entity_poly.entity_id
_entity_poly.type
_entity_poly.pdbx_seq_one_letter_code
_entity_poly.pdbx_strand_id
1 'polypeptide(L)'
;MTTAHDIERSLYDWAPRELAMAWDNVGLLVGDPAQEVRRVLVALDITQGVAEEAVSLGAQMIVSHHPVMNCAWHEVQTLRADDAQGRLLRYLVQHGLAACCMHPNLDAADGGVNDCLAHALGLSGLSMLNEEKIGRIGTLSCEIPLEEFLPAVVKSLGCSGLRFRDGGKPVHRVAVGGGACRDYIPQAIAQGCDTFVTADLRYNDFLDTHGLNLIDAGHYPTENVVCEAVRAYLAKSFPLLEVVRSASHHDAIQYYL
;
A
#
# COMPACT_ATOMS: atom_id res chain seq x y z
N MET A 1 -25.57 -11.41 -9.52
CA MET A 1 -25.35 -10.17 -8.75
C MET A 1 -24.07 -10.38 -7.96
N THR A 2 -23.18 -9.41 -7.95
CA THR A 2 -21.93 -9.49 -7.16
C THR A 2 -22.21 -8.97 -5.76
N THR A 3 -21.78 -9.70 -4.73
CA THR A 3 -21.95 -9.31 -3.32
C THR A 3 -20.63 -8.83 -2.72
N ALA A 4 -20.67 -8.15 -1.57
CA ALA A 4 -19.48 -7.75 -0.83
C ALA A 4 -18.63 -8.98 -0.46
N HIS A 5 -19.26 -10.11 -0.10
CA HIS A 5 -18.58 -11.38 0.16
C HIS A 5 -17.88 -11.96 -1.09
N ASP A 6 -18.51 -11.87 -2.28
CA ASP A 6 -17.86 -12.35 -3.50
C ASP A 6 -16.58 -11.57 -3.80
N ILE A 7 -16.59 -10.24 -3.56
CA ILE A 7 -15.43 -9.38 -3.73
C ILE A 7 -14.34 -9.72 -2.71
N GLU A 8 -14.69 -9.83 -1.43
CA GLU A 8 -13.77 -10.22 -0.36
C GLU A 8 -13.11 -11.57 -0.67
N ARG A 9 -13.90 -12.58 -1.05
CA ARG A 9 -13.38 -13.89 -1.40
C ARG A 9 -12.42 -13.83 -2.58
N SER A 10 -12.76 -13.08 -3.63
CA SER A 10 -11.87 -12.90 -4.78
C SER A 10 -10.56 -12.22 -4.40
N LEU A 11 -10.60 -11.23 -3.50
CA LEU A 11 -9.38 -10.59 -2.98
C LEU A 11 -8.53 -11.57 -2.17
N TYR A 12 -9.13 -12.48 -1.40
CA TYR A 12 -8.41 -13.55 -0.70
C TYR A 12 -7.88 -14.65 -1.64
N ASP A 13 -8.52 -14.87 -2.81
CA ASP A 13 -7.97 -15.75 -3.85
C ASP A 13 -6.66 -15.18 -4.43
N TRP A 14 -6.51 -13.86 -4.45
CA TRP A 14 -5.28 -13.19 -4.86
C TRP A 14 -4.26 -13.06 -3.73
N ALA A 15 -4.69 -12.56 -2.59
CA ALA A 15 -3.87 -12.31 -1.41
C ALA A 15 -4.45 -13.04 -0.19
N PRO A 16 -4.14 -14.35 -0.02
CA PRO A 16 -4.71 -15.18 1.02
C PRO A 16 -4.58 -14.59 2.43
N ARG A 17 -5.63 -14.80 3.25
CA ARG A 17 -5.68 -14.26 4.62
C ARG A 17 -4.52 -14.76 5.48
N GLU A 18 -4.02 -15.96 5.20
CA GLU A 18 -2.90 -16.60 5.90
C GLU A 18 -1.57 -15.85 5.72
N LEU A 19 -1.48 -14.97 4.72
CA LEU A 19 -0.33 -14.06 4.53
C LEU A 19 -0.41 -12.84 5.45
N ALA A 20 -1.57 -12.56 6.07
CA ALA A 20 -1.70 -11.44 6.99
C ALA A 20 -1.01 -11.73 8.33
N MET A 21 -0.47 -10.68 8.93
CA MET A 21 0.11 -10.75 10.27
C MET A 21 -0.98 -10.94 11.32
N ALA A 22 -0.72 -11.77 12.34
CA ALA A 22 -1.70 -12.13 13.37
C ALA A 22 -2.22 -10.94 14.21
N TRP A 23 -1.49 -9.83 14.20
CA TRP A 23 -1.84 -8.61 14.92
C TRP A 23 -2.71 -7.65 14.10
N ASP A 24 -2.94 -7.94 12.83
CA ASP A 24 -3.63 -7.02 11.93
C ASP A 24 -5.06 -7.47 11.60
N ASN A 25 -5.83 -6.55 11.02
CA ASN A 25 -7.25 -6.73 10.77
C ASN A 25 -7.54 -6.54 9.27
N VAL A 26 -7.76 -7.65 8.56
CA VAL A 26 -7.98 -7.67 7.10
C VAL A 26 -9.34 -8.26 6.75
N GLY A 27 -9.84 -7.93 5.57
CA GLY A 27 -11.10 -8.40 5.00
C GLY A 27 -12.23 -7.39 5.12
N LEU A 28 -13.47 -7.87 5.09
CA LEU A 28 -14.66 -7.04 5.21
C LEU A 28 -14.86 -6.59 6.67
N LEU A 29 -14.48 -5.35 6.97
CA LEU A 29 -14.49 -4.80 8.33
C LEU A 29 -15.79 -4.07 8.68
N VAL A 30 -16.48 -3.52 7.67
CA VAL A 30 -17.76 -2.82 7.83
C VAL A 30 -18.69 -3.24 6.70
N GLY A 31 -19.98 -3.43 6.98
CA GLY A 31 -21.00 -3.72 5.99
C GLY A 31 -21.63 -5.09 6.11
N ASP A 32 -22.57 -5.38 5.22
CA ASP A 32 -23.26 -6.65 5.10
C ASP A 32 -22.59 -7.50 4.01
N PRO A 33 -22.08 -8.70 4.31
CA PRO A 33 -21.50 -9.60 3.31
C PRO A 33 -22.45 -9.93 2.15
N ALA A 34 -23.76 -9.94 2.38
CA ALA A 34 -24.78 -10.22 1.37
C ALA A 34 -25.18 -8.98 0.53
N GLN A 35 -24.66 -7.80 0.87
CA GLN A 35 -24.97 -6.56 0.14
C GLN A 35 -24.56 -6.66 -1.32
N GLU A 36 -25.49 -6.30 -2.24
CA GLU A 36 -25.20 -6.19 -3.66
C GLU A 36 -24.25 -5.01 -3.91
N VAL A 37 -23.17 -5.26 -4.64
CA VAL A 37 -22.19 -4.24 -5.03
C VAL A 37 -22.14 -4.12 -6.56
N ARG A 38 -22.37 -2.91 -7.06
CA ARG A 38 -22.30 -2.55 -8.47
C ARG A 38 -21.15 -1.60 -8.78
N ARG A 39 -20.72 -0.85 -7.77
CA ARG A 39 -19.57 0.06 -7.86
C ARG A 39 -18.71 -0.02 -6.62
N VAL A 40 -17.40 -0.13 -6.84
CA VAL A 40 -16.35 -0.13 -5.82
C VAL A 40 -15.47 1.09 -6.00
N LEU A 41 -15.16 1.78 -4.90
CA LEU A 41 -14.11 2.77 -4.83
C LEU A 41 -12.84 2.14 -4.24
N VAL A 42 -11.69 2.32 -4.89
CA VAL A 42 -10.38 1.82 -4.43
C VAL A 42 -9.54 2.99 -3.94
N ALA A 43 -8.97 2.87 -2.75
CA ALA A 43 -8.08 3.89 -2.16
C ALA A 43 -7.00 3.21 -1.32
N LEU A 44 -5.94 3.92 -0.95
CA LEU A 44 -4.96 3.42 0.02
C LEU A 44 -5.55 3.41 1.43
N ASP A 45 -6.14 4.54 1.84
CA ASP A 45 -6.81 4.72 3.14
C ASP A 45 -8.29 5.04 2.96
N ILE A 46 -9.12 4.65 3.94
CA ILE A 46 -10.50 5.13 4.04
C ILE A 46 -10.52 6.35 4.97
N THR A 47 -10.42 7.52 4.36
CA THR A 47 -10.60 8.81 5.04
C THR A 47 -12.05 9.27 4.96
N GLN A 48 -12.42 10.32 5.72
CA GLN A 48 -13.74 10.94 5.60
C GLN A 48 -14.00 11.42 4.17
N GLY A 49 -13.00 12.04 3.50
CA GLY A 49 -13.12 12.49 2.11
C GLY A 49 -13.34 11.34 1.12
N VAL A 50 -12.65 10.22 1.31
CA VAL A 50 -12.84 9.00 0.48
C VAL A 50 -14.24 8.41 0.69
N ALA A 51 -14.76 8.39 1.93
CA ALA A 51 -16.11 7.93 2.21
C ALA A 51 -17.18 8.83 1.59
N GLU A 52 -16.98 10.16 1.62
CA GLU A 52 -17.87 11.14 0.96
C GLU A 52 -17.81 11.01 -0.56
N GLU A 53 -16.64 10.79 -1.14
CA GLU A 53 -16.48 10.49 -2.57
C GLU A 53 -17.24 9.21 -2.95
N ALA A 54 -17.12 8.14 -2.18
CA ALA A 54 -17.83 6.89 -2.41
C ALA A 54 -19.36 7.11 -2.45
N VAL A 55 -19.91 7.87 -1.49
CA VAL A 55 -21.32 8.24 -1.46
C VAL A 55 -21.69 9.05 -2.70
N SER A 56 -20.90 10.06 -3.06
CA SER A 56 -21.18 10.93 -4.22
C SER A 56 -21.19 10.17 -5.54
N LEU A 57 -20.34 9.15 -5.66
CA LEU A 57 -20.27 8.26 -6.81
C LEU A 57 -21.34 7.16 -6.79
N GLY A 58 -22.09 7.01 -5.69
CA GLY A 58 -23.05 5.92 -5.51
C GLY A 58 -22.36 4.56 -5.42
N ALA A 59 -21.14 4.48 -4.88
CA ALA A 59 -20.45 3.23 -4.58
C ALA A 59 -21.12 2.56 -3.36
N GLN A 60 -21.12 1.22 -3.35
CA GLN A 60 -21.61 0.42 -2.24
C GLN A 60 -20.48 -0.10 -1.37
N MET A 61 -19.24 -0.10 -1.88
CA MET A 61 -18.10 -0.67 -1.19
C MET A 61 -16.84 0.17 -1.45
N ILE A 62 -16.02 0.29 -0.42
CA ILE A 62 -14.65 0.80 -0.54
C ILE A 62 -13.71 -0.37 -0.30
N VAL A 63 -12.73 -0.56 -1.19
CA VAL A 63 -11.61 -1.48 -0.99
C VAL A 63 -10.36 -0.65 -0.75
N SER A 64 -9.73 -0.86 0.39
CA SER A 64 -8.50 -0.15 0.79
C SER A 64 -7.35 -1.10 1.04
N HIS A 65 -6.14 -0.54 1.04
CA HIS A 65 -4.98 -1.24 1.57
C HIS A 65 -5.00 -1.20 3.10
N HIS A 66 -5.02 -0.01 3.69
CA HIS A 66 -5.01 0.14 5.14
C HIS A 66 -6.37 -0.19 5.79
N PRO A 67 -6.36 -0.88 6.95
CA PRO A 67 -7.57 -1.18 7.71
C PRO A 67 -8.20 0.08 8.28
N VAL A 68 -9.53 0.18 8.17
CA VAL A 68 -10.29 1.30 8.70
C VAL A 68 -10.52 1.21 10.22
N MET A 69 -10.22 0.07 10.85
CA MET A 69 -10.39 -0.13 12.29
C MET A 69 -9.59 -1.31 12.83
N ASN A 70 -9.27 -1.25 14.12
CA ASN A 70 -8.66 -2.33 14.88
C ASN A 70 -7.36 -2.87 14.27
N CYS A 71 -6.49 -1.96 13.93
CA CYS A 71 -5.10 -2.21 13.54
C CYS A 71 -4.15 -1.60 14.59
N ALA A 72 -2.86 -1.80 14.44
CA ALA A 72 -1.85 -1.37 15.42
C ALA A 72 -1.91 0.14 15.79
N TRP A 73 -2.43 0.97 14.90
CA TRP A 73 -2.54 2.43 15.10
C TRP A 73 -3.97 2.94 15.26
N HIS A 74 -5.00 2.08 15.17
CA HIS A 74 -6.41 2.44 15.29
C HIS A 74 -7.22 1.40 16.04
N GLU A 75 -7.13 1.42 17.36
CA GLU A 75 -8.07 0.67 18.19
C GLU A 75 -9.40 1.41 18.31
N VAL A 76 -10.51 0.73 17.97
CA VAL A 76 -11.85 1.29 18.07
C VAL A 76 -12.61 0.57 19.18
N GLN A 77 -12.79 1.25 20.29
CA GLN A 77 -13.58 0.75 21.43
C GLN A 77 -14.99 1.36 21.47
N THR A 78 -15.18 2.52 20.83
CA THR A 78 -16.47 3.21 20.81
C THR A 78 -16.74 3.84 19.44
N LEU A 79 -18.03 3.97 19.09
CA LEU A 79 -18.48 4.67 17.87
C LEU A 79 -19.02 6.07 18.20
N ARG A 80 -18.27 6.85 18.96
CA ARG A 80 -18.68 8.19 19.39
C ARG A 80 -18.50 9.22 18.26
N ALA A 81 -19.39 10.21 18.23
CA ALA A 81 -19.33 11.28 17.22
C ALA A 81 -18.32 12.38 17.55
N ASP A 82 -17.83 12.44 18.78
CA ASP A 82 -16.77 13.37 19.23
C ASP A 82 -15.36 12.85 18.94
N ASP A 83 -15.23 11.61 18.50
CA ASP A 83 -14.01 10.99 18.00
C ASP A 83 -14.00 10.90 16.46
N ALA A 84 -12.84 11.16 15.82
CA ALA A 84 -12.73 11.19 14.38
C ALA A 84 -13.00 9.82 13.74
N GLN A 85 -12.43 8.75 14.32
CA GLN A 85 -12.61 7.39 13.84
C GLN A 85 -14.05 6.89 14.04
N GLY A 86 -14.63 7.21 15.21
CA GLY A 86 -16.03 6.91 15.49
C GLY A 86 -16.99 7.62 14.52
N ARG A 87 -16.70 8.87 14.13
CA ARG A 87 -17.47 9.58 13.11
C ARG A 87 -17.39 8.89 11.75
N LEU A 88 -16.19 8.53 11.32
CA LEU A 88 -15.96 7.84 10.04
C LEU A 88 -16.72 6.52 9.98
N LEU A 89 -16.57 5.66 10.98
CA LEU A 89 -17.26 4.36 11.02
C LEU A 89 -18.79 4.51 11.04
N ARG A 90 -19.29 5.50 11.80
CA ARG A 90 -20.74 5.83 11.78
C ARG A 90 -21.18 6.30 10.39
N TYR A 91 -20.38 7.12 9.70
CA TYR A 91 -20.66 7.58 8.36
C TYR A 91 -20.77 6.40 7.37
N LEU A 92 -19.82 5.47 7.40
CA LEU A 92 -19.87 4.26 6.57
C LEU A 92 -21.18 3.47 6.81
N VAL A 93 -21.52 3.21 8.08
CA VAL A 93 -22.73 2.46 8.45
C VAL A 93 -24.00 3.21 8.04
N GLN A 94 -24.07 4.53 8.29
CA GLN A 94 -25.25 5.37 7.97
C GLN A 94 -25.53 5.42 6.47
N HIS A 95 -24.48 5.34 5.64
CA HIS A 95 -24.60 5.38 4.18
C HIS A 95 -24.61 3.99 3.54
N GLY A 96 -24.61 2.91 4.34
CA GLY A 96 -24.60 1.54 3.83
C GLY A 96 -23.34 1.21 3.02
N LEU A 97 -22.22 1.86 3.31
CA LEU A 97 -20.94 1.58 2.68
C LEU A 97 -20.27 0.37 3.32
N ALA A 98 -19.97 -0.64 2.54
CA ALA A 98 -19.07 -1.71 2.94
C ALA A 98 -17.61 -1.25 2.86
N ALA A 99 -16.77 -1.68 3.79
CA ALA A 99 -15.33 -1.42 3.81
C ALA A 99 -14.54 -2.72 3.96
N CYS A 100 -13.70 -3.00 2.96
CA CYS A 100 -12.83 -4.17 2.94
C CYS A 100 -11.38 -3.71 2.78
N CYS A 101 -10.47 -4.27 3.56
CA CYS A 101 -9.06 -3.94 3.47
C CYS A 101 -8.19 -5.18 3.24
N MET A 102 -7.06 -4.96 2.56
CA MET A 102 -6.05 -5.97 2.25
C MET A 102 -4.68 -5.35 2.58
N HIS A 103 -4.18 -5.57 3.81
CA HIS A 103 -2.99 -4.88 4.30
C HIS A 103 -1.73 -5.75 4.17
N PRO A 104 -1.24 -6.48 5.19
CA PRO A 104 0.02 -7.19 5.01
C PRO A 104 -0.10 -8.41 4.10
N ASN A 105 -1.28 -9.00 3.95
CA ASN A 105 -1.47 -10.08 2.98
C ASN A 105 -1.27 -9.62 1.54
N LEU A 106 -1.65 -8.37 1.21
CA LEU A 106 -1.41 -7.79 -0.11
C LEU A 106 0.05 -7.33 -0.29
N ASP A 107 0.75 -6.97 0.80
CA ASP A 107 2.20 -6.72 0.76
C ASP A 107 2.98 -7.97 0.40
N ALA A 108 2.56 -9.11 0.95
CA ALA A 108 3.22 -10.40 0.78
C ALA A 108 2.86 -11.10 -0.55
N ALA A 109 1.67 -10.81 -1.10
CA ALA A 109 1.15 -11.50 -2.29
C ALA A 109 1.97 -11.20 -3.55
N ASP A 110 2.02 -12.19 -4.45
CA ASP A 110 2.54 -11.99 -5.80
C ASP A 110 1.63 -11.02 -6.59
N GLY A 111 2.24 -10.02 -7.22
CA GLY A 111 1.52 -8.92 -7.88
C GLY A 111 0.92 -7.89 -6.91
N GLY A 112 1.19 -7.99 -5.61
CA GLY A 112 0.76 -7.06 -4.58
C GLY A 112 1.64 -5.80 -4.49
N VAL A 113 1.62 -5.15 -3.31
CA VAL A 113 2.26 -3.83 -3.10
C VAL A 113 3.72 -3.83 -3.53
N ASN A 114 4.51 -4.80 -3.04
CA ASN A 114 5.95 -4.82 -3.26
C ASN A 114 6.33 -5.17 -4.69
N ASP A 115 5.56 -5.99 -5.40
CA ASP A 115 5.76 -6.24 -6.82
C ASP A 115 5.39 -5.00 -7.65
N CYS A 116 4.28 -4.32 -7.33
CA CYS A 116 3.89 -3.07 -7.97
C CYS A 116 4.96 -1.98 -7.79
N LEU A 117 5.49 -1.83 -6.57
CA LEU A 117 6.57 -0.89 -6.27
C LEU A 117 7.84 -1.22 -7.07
N ALA A 118 8.26 -2.47 -7.08
CA ALA A 118 9.43 -2.91 -7.84
C ALA A 118 9.28 -2.64 -9.34
N HIS A 119 8.12 -2.96 -9.92
CA HIS A 119 7.83 -2.69 -11.32
C HIS A 119 7.77 -1.21 -11.64
N ALA A 120 7.17 -0.39 -10.76
CA ALA A 120 7.15 1.07 -10.92
C ALA A 120 8.55 1.68 -10.98
N LEU A 121 9.52 1.08 -10.27
CA LEU A 121 10.93 1.47 -10.28
C LEU A 121 11.74 0.82 -11.42
N GLY A 122 11.10 0.07 -12.32
CA GLY A 122 11.76 -0.56 -13.46
C GLY A 122 12.62 -1.78 -13.12
N LEU A 123 12.38 -2.40 -11.97
CA LEU A 123 13.11 -3.60 -11.55
C LEU A 123 12.60 -4.85 -12.25
N SER A 124 13.50 -5.78 -12.52
CA SER A 124 13.23 -7.08 -13.12
C SER A 124 13.91 -8.21 -12.34
N GLY A 125 13.53 -9.46 -12.62
CA GLY A 125 14.11 -10.63 -11.95
C GLY A 125 13.78 -10.65 -10.45
N LEU A 126 12.51 -10.37 -10.10
CA LEU A 126 12.08 -10.21 -8.72
C LEU A 126 12.25 -11.49 -7.89
N SER A 127 12.69 -11.31 -6.66
CA SER A 127 12.75 -12.33 -5.61
C SER A 127 12.32 -11.75 -4.28
N MET A 128 11.95 -12.61 -3.32
CA MET A 128 11.56 -12.18 -1.97
C MET A 128 12.75 -11.59 -1.23
N LEU A 129 12.51 -10.52 -0.47
CA LEU A 129 13.52 -9.91 0.40
C LEU A 129 13.73 -10.77 1.67
N ASN A 130 12.66 -11.38 2.18
CA ASN A 130 12.68 -12.18 3.41
C ASN A 130 11.67 -13.34 3.36
N GLU A 131 11.70 -14.18 4.42
CA GLU A 131 10.82 -15.34 4.56
C GLU A 131 9.34 -14.97 4.79
N GLU A 132 9.08 -13.79 5.36
CA GLU A 132 7.74 -13.24 5.59
C GLU A 132 7.10 -12.74 4.28
N LYS A 133 7.84 -12.76 3.17
CA LYS A 133 7.46 -12.28 1.84
C LYS A 133 7.20 -10.78 1.76
N ILE A 134 7.57 -10.03 2.78
CA ILE A 134 7.49 -8.56 2.76
C ILE A 134 8.73 -8.00 2.06
N GLY A 135 8.49 -7.14 1.07
CA GLY A 135 9.53 -6.59 0.22
C GLY A 135 9.96 -7.50 -0.93
N ARG A 136 10.61 -6.90 -1.89
CA ARG A 136 11.19 -7.57 -3.09
C ARG A 136 12.61 -7.10 -3.33
N ILE A 137 13.35 -7.94 -4.02
CA ILE A 137 14.67 -7.58 -4.58
C ILE A 137 14.56 -7.75 -6.09
N GLY A 138 15.06 -6.79 -6.83
CA GLY A 138 15.16 -6.85 -8.28
C GLY A 138 16.40 -6.14 -8.79
N THR A 139 16.59 -6.15 -10.10
CA THR A 139 17.72 -5.47 -10.74
C THR A 139 17.25 -4.49 -11.79
N LEU A 140 17.96 -3.37 -11.91
CA LEU A 140 17.87 -2.51 -13.09
C LEU A 140 18.52 -3.20 -14.30
N SER A 141 18.16 -2.78 -15.49
CA SER A 141 18.76 -3.30 -16.73
C SER A 141 20.26 -3.00 -16.86
N CYS A 142 20.73 -1.94 -16.23
CA CYS A 142 22.14 -1.55 -16.13
C CYS A 142 22.37 -0.81 -14.81
N GLU A 143 23.61 -0.78 -14.39
CA GLU A 143 24.07 0.02 -13.27
C GLU A 143 24.02 1.51 -13.61
N ILE A 144 23.45 2.34 -12.72
CA ILE A 144 23.35 3.79 -12.89
C ILE A 144 23.82 4.54 -11.63
N PRO A 145 24.30 5.79 -11.75
CA PRO A 145 24.59 6.64 -10.59
C PRO A 145 23.35 6.89 -9.72
N LEU A 146 23.54 7.03 -8.40
CA LEU A 146 22.44 7.31 -7.48
C LEU A 146 21.69 8.61 -7.85
N GLU A 147 22.43 9.65 -8.27
CA GLU A 147 21.86 10.93 -8.70
C GLU A 147 20.96 10.83 -9.94
N GLU A 148 21.08 9.78 -10.75
CA GLU A 148 20.17 9.49 -11.86
C GLU A 148 18.95 8.67 -11.40
N PHE A 149 19.13 7.81 -10.40
CA PHE A 149 18.05 6.99 -9.86
C PHE A 149 17.04 7.79 -9.03
N LEU A 150 17.50 8.75 -8.20
CA LEU A 150 16.63 9.55 -7.33
C LEU A 150 15.51 10.29 -8.10
N PRO A 151 15.79 11.02 -9.20
CA PRO A 151 14.72 11.62 -10.00
C PRO A 151 13.76 10.60 -10.63
N ALA A 152 14.26 9.41 -10.99
CA ALA A 152 13.44 8.35 -11.52
C ALA A 152 12.45 7.83 -10.46
N VAL A 153 12.89 7.66 -9.20
CA VAL A 153 12.01 7.30 -8.06
C VAL A 153 10.93 8.36 -7.88
N VAL A 154 11.31 9.65 -7.79
CA VAL A 154 10.37 10.77 -7.64
C VAL A 154 9.30 10.73 -8.74
N LYS A 155 9.70 10.59 -9.99
CA LYS A 155 8.80 10.59 -11.15
C LYS A 155 7.89 9.38 -11.16
N SER A 156 8.43 8.17 -10.90
CA SER A 156 7.69 6.92 -10.99
C SER A 156 6.64 6.77 -9.90
N LEU A 157 6.95 7.24 -8.69
CA LEU A 157 6.07 7.14 -7.53
C LEU A 157 5.21 8.41 -7.31
N GLY A 158 5.52 9.50 -8.01
CA GLY A 158 4.83 10.78 -7.82
C GLY A 158 5.13 11.43 -6.47
N CYS A 159 6.32 11.17 -5.90
CA CYS A 159 6.71 11.74 -4.61
C CYS A 159 6.83 13.25 -4.68
N SER A 160 6.37 13.96 -3.66
CA SER A 160 6.61 15.41 -3.50
C SER A 160 8.04 15.72 -3.03
N GLY A 161 8.76 14.74 -2.54
CA GLY A 161 10.15 14.78 -2.08
C GLY A 161 10.57 13.42 -1.54
N LEU A 162 11.86 13.23 -1.34
CA LEU A 162 12.41 12.04 -0.69
C LEU A 162 13.57 12.40 0.24
N ARG A 163 13.86 11.53 1.19
CA ARG A 163 15.07 11.60 2.02
C ARG A 163 15.97 10.43 1.65
N PHE A 164 17.27 10.66 1.63
CA PHE A 164 18.18 9.58 1.29
C PHE A 164 19.53 9.67 2.01
N ARG A 165 20.20 8.54 2.06
CA ARG A 165 21.62 8.41 2.40
C ARG A 165 22.32 7.79 1.22
N ASP A 166 23.35 8.47 0.74
CA ASP A 166 24.28 7.91 -0.23
C ASP A 166 25.20 6.91 0.47
N GLY A 167 25.16 5.67 0.03
CA GLY A 167 26.03 4.58 0.48
C GLY A 167 27.35 4.49 -0.29
N GLY A 168 27.54 5.36 -1.29
CA GLY A 168 28.75 5.40 -2.12
C GLY A 168 28.79 4.30 -3.19
N LYS A 169 27.65 3.73 -3.58
CA LYS A 169 27.56 2.69 -4.61
C LYS A 169 26.63 3.13 -5.74
N PRO A 170 26.91 2.75 -6.98
CA PRO A 170 25.94 2.84 -8.04
C PRO A 170 24.74 1.92 -7.77
N VAL A 171 23.61 2.20 -8.40
CA VAL A 171 22.35 1.50 -8.22
C VAL A 171 22.19 0.43 -9.31
N HIS A 172 22.03 -0.81 -8.87
CA HIS A 172 21.75 -1.94 -9.76
C HIS A 172 20.87 -3.00 -9.10
N ARG A 173 21.27 -3.50 -7.90
CA ARG A 173 20.52 -4.52 -7.15
C ARG A 173 19.74 -3.84 -6.04
N VAL A 174 18.46 -3.64 -6.29
CA VAL A 174 17.60 -2.81 -5.44
C VAL A 174 16.65 -3.68 -4.65
N ALA A 175 16.62 -3.48 -3.32
CA ALA A 175 15.54 -3.92 -2.47
C ALA A 175 14.44 -2.86 -2.43
N VAL A 176 13.19 -3.28 -2.34
CA VAL A 176 12.03 -2.42 -2.12
C VAL A 176 11.16 -2.96 -1.00
N GLY A 177 10.56 -2.04 -0.23
CA GLY A 177 9.56 -2.35 0.79
C GLY A 177 8.59 -1.19 0.90
N GLY A 178 7.31 -1.41 0.49
CA GLY A 178 6.26 -0.41 0.61
C GLY A 178 6.00 -0.06 2.08
N GLY A 179 5.71 1.23 2.36
CA GLY A 179 5.47 1.70 3.71
C GLY A 179 6.67 1.55 4.65
N ALA A 180 6.41 1.23 5.90
CA ALA A 180 7.37 1.26 7.00
C ALA A 180 8.21 -0.03 7.10
N CYS A 181 9.08 -0.30 6.13
CA CYS A 181 9.92 -1.50 6.07
C CYS A 181 11.34 -1.33 6.62
N ARG A 182 11.58 -0.36 7.53
CA ARG A 182 12.89 -0.10 8.13
C ARG A 182 13.55 -1.32 8.79
N ASP A 183 12.76 -2.21 9.35
CA ASP A 183 13.25 -3.39 10.08
C ASP A 183 13.88 -4.44 9.14
N TYR A 184 13.70 -4.29 7.83
CA TYR A 184 14.29 -5.14 6.78
C TYR A 184 15.60 -4.59 6.17
N ILE A 185 16.12 -3.45 6.66
CA ILE A 185 17.44 -2.93 6.25
C ILE A 185 18.55 -4.00 6.40
N PRO A 186 18.65 -4.75 7.53
CA PRO A 186 19.66 -5.80 7.66
C PRO A 186 19.54 -6.92 6.63
N GLN A 187 18.31 -7.27 6.22
CA GLN A 187 18.07 -8.28 5.19
C GLN A 187 18.52 -7.78 3.81
N ALA A 188 18.21 -6.51 3.46
CA ALA A 188 18.68 -5.92 2.21
C ALA A 188 20.21 -5.93 2.11
N ILE A 189 20.91 -5.60 3.21
CA ILE A 189 22.37 -5.66 3.29
C ILE A 189 22.87 -7.11 3.14
N ALA A 190 22.29 -8.05 3.88
CA ALA A 190 22.68 -9.48 3.87
C ALA A 190 22.45 -10.13 2.49
N GLN A 191 21.42 -9.68 1.75
CA GLN A 191 21.12 -10.11 0.39
C GLN A 191 22.01 -9.42 -0.67
N GLY A 192 22.95 -8.56 -0.26
CA GLY A 192 23.90 -7.90 -1.15
C GLY A 192 23.28 -6.82 -2.04
N CYS A 193 22.20 -6.20 -1.59
CA CYS A 193 21.64 -5.04 -2.29
C CYS A 193 22.57 -3.82 -2.17
N ASP A 194 22.63 -3.01 -3.18
CA ASP A 194 23.31 -1.72 -3.16
C ASP A 194 22.37 -0.58 -2.73
N THR A 195 21.06 -0.78 -2.93
CA THR A 195 20.04 0.24 -2.68
C THR A 195 18.80 -0.38 -2.01
N PHE A 196 18.18 0.35 -1.08
CA PHE A 196 16.88 0.00 -0.51
C PHE A 196 15.93 1.21 -0.56
N VAL A 197 14.77 1.03 -1.21
CA VAL A 197 13.70 2.03 -1.29
C VAL A 197 12.55 1.59 -0.39
N THR A 198 12.19 2.46 0.57
CA THR A 198 11.13 2.20 1.57
C THR A 198 10.58 3.53 2.08
N ALA A 199 9.92 3.54 3.24
CA ALA A 199 9.40 4.74 3.90
C ALA A 199 9.57 4.70 5.42
N ASP A 200 9.16 5.79 6.07
CA ASP A 200 9.08 5.98 7.53
C ASP A 200 10.40 5.72 8.26
N LEU A 201 11.51 6.05 7.61
CA LEU A 201 12.83 5.90 8.17
C LEU A 201 13.10 6.96 9.25
N ARG A 202 13.72 6.52 10.34
CA ARG A 202 14.15 7.39 11.43
C ARG A 202 15.54 7.96 11.13
N TYR A 203 15.88 9.07 11.76
CA TYR A 203 17.21 9.68 11.65
C TYR A 203 18.36 8.68 11.83
N ASN A 204 18.25 7.80 12.82
CA ASN A 204 19.30 6.84 13.13
C ASN A 204 19.49 5.76 12.04
N ASP A 205 18.46 5.48 11.23
CA ASP A 205 18.56 4.52 10.13
C ASP A 205 19.51 5.03 9.02
N PHE A 206 19.66 6.36 8.90
CA PHE A 206 20.57 6.99 7.94
C PHE A 206 22.02 7.16 8.45
N LEU A 207 22.29 6.94 9.75
CA LEU A 207 23.63 7.23 10.30
C LEU A 207 24.68 6.23 9.83
N ASP A 208 24.31 4.94 9.80
CA ASP A 208 25.21 3.87 9.33
C ASP A 208 24.40 2.86 8.50
N THR A 209 24.57 2.94 7.20
CA THR A 209 23.89 2.06 6.24
C THR A 209 24.80 0.95 5.71
N HIS A 210 26.03 0.81 6.25
CA HIS A 210 27.02 -0.17 5.81
C HIS A 210 27.26 -0.16 4.28
N GLY A 211 27.19 1.03 3.66
CA GLY A 211 27.37 1.20 2.23
C GLY A 211 26.12 0.87 1.39
N LEU A 212 24.92 0.78 2.01
CA LEU A 212 23.66 0.71 1.32
C LEU A 212 23.17 2.13 1.00
N ASN A 213 22.74 2.39 -0.24
CA ASN A 213 21.95 3.58 -0.56
C ASN A 213 20.57 3.38 0.07
N LEU A 214 20.19 4.24 1.00
CA LEU A 214 18.92 4.15 1.69
C LEU A 214 18.02 5.30 1.28
N ILE A 215 16.84 4.98 0.75
CA ILE A 215 15.90 5.97 0.20
C ILE A 215 14.56 5.84 0.91
N ASP A 216 14.11 6.92 1.54
CA ASP A 216 12.77 7.09 2.06
C ASP A 216 11.96 7.91 1.04
N ALA A 217 11.10 7.22 0.31
CA ALA A 217 10.29 7.80 -0.75
C ALA A 217 8.87 8.17 -0.29
N GLY A 218 8.59 8.03 1.01
CA GLY A 218 7.29 8.31 1.61
C GLY A 218 6.35 7.09 1.60
N HIS A 219 5.53 6.98 2.64
CA HIS A 219 4.60 5.86 2.84
C HIS A 219 3.58 5.76 1.71
N TYR A 220 2.79 6.83 1.54
CA TYR A 220 1.77 6.88 0.50
C TYR A 220 2.33 6.61 -0.92
N PRO A 221 3.41 7.23 -1.39
CA PRO A 221 3.93 6.97 -2.73
C PRO A 221 4.39 5.53 -2.94
N THR A 222 4.97 4.89 -1.92
CA THR A 222 5.50 3.53 -2.05
C THR A 222 4.41 2.45 -2.07
N GLU A 223 3.23 2.73 -1.51
CA GLU A 223 2.12 1.77 -1.45
C GLU A 223 0.97 2.08 -2.41
N ASN A 224 0.69 3.37 -2.68
CA ASN A 224 -0.45 3.77 -3.51
C ASN A 224 -0.39 3.23 -4.96
N VAL A 225 0.77 2.76 -5.39
CA VAL A 225 0.96 2.04 -6.66
C VAL A 225 0.07 0.79 -6.76
N VAL A 226 -0.29 0.15 -5.64
CA VAL A 226 -1.14 -1.05 -5.61
C VAL A 226 -2.61 -0.75 -5.91
N CYS A 227 -3.08 0.46 -5.67
CA CYS A 227 -4.49 0.80 -5.88
C CYS A 227 -4.93 0.58 -7.33
N GLU A 228 -4.06 0.83 -8.31
CA GLU A 228 -4.36 0.53 -9.70
C GLU A 228 -4.38 -0.97 -9.99
N ALA A 229 -3.51 -1.74 -9.37
CA ALA A 229 -3.51 -3.20 -9.49
C ALA A 229 -4.80 -3.81 -8.89
N VAL A 230 -5.24 -3.33 -7.72
CA VAL A 230 -6.53 -3.72 -7.10
C VAL A 230 -7.70 -3.37 -8.02
N ARG A 231 -7.73 -2.16 -8.57
CA ARG A 231 -8.76 -1.73 -9.52
C ARG A 231 -8.80 -2.66 -10.74
N ALA A 232 -7.66 -2.93 -11.35
CA ALA A 232 -7.54 -3.76 -12.53
C ALA A 232 -7.93 -5.23 -12.25
N TYR A 233 -7.50 -5.77 -11.11
CA TYR A 233 -7.85 -7.12 -10.66
C TYR A 233 -9.36 -7.30 -10.49
N LEU A 234 -10.02 -6.39 -9.78
CA LEU A 234 -11.46 -6.45 -9.55
C LEU A 234 -12.26 -6.24 -10.85
N ALA A 235 -11.85 -5.32 -11.71
CA ALA A 235 -12.50 -5.09 -13.01
C ALA A 235 -12.38 -6.32 -13.93
N LYS A 236 -11.27 -7.05 -13.86
CA LYS A 236 -11.07 -8.32 -14.59
C LYS A 236 -11.91 -9.46 -14.01
N SER A 237 -11.95 -9.57 -12.68
CA SER A 237 -12.66 -10.65 -11.98
C SER A 237 -14.18 -10.50 -12.07
N PHE A 238 -14.66 -9.26 -12.13
CA PHE A 238 -16.09 -8.90 -12.17
C PHE A 238 -16.40 -7.93 -13.31
N PRO A 239 -16.59 -8.41 -14.55
CA PRO A 239 -16.74 -7.51 -15.73
C PRO A 239 -17.96 -6.57 -15.70
N LEU A 240 -18.94 -6.85 -14.82
CA LEU A 240 -20.14 -5.99 -14.64
C LEU A 240 -20.00 -5.02 -13.45
N LEU A 241 -18.90 -5.09 -12.70
CA LEU A 241 -18.60 -4.22 -11.57
C LEU A 241 -17.91 -2.97 -12.08
N GLU A 242 -18.42 -1.81 -11.72
CA GLU A 242 -17.71 -0.56 -11.93
C GLU A 242 -16.68 -0.35 -10.83
N VAL A 243 -15.40 -0.33 -11.18
CA VAL A 243 -14.31 -0.16 -10.22
C VAL A 243 -13.56 1.13 -10.51
N VAL A 244 -13.63 2.07 -9.57
CA VAL A 244 -13.07 3.41 -9.68
C VAL A 244 -11.97 3.59 -8.63
N ARG A 245 -10.86 4.20 -9.01
CA ARG A 245 -9.84 4.64 -8.05
C ARG A 245 -10.24 6.00 -7.49
N SER A 246 -10.04 6.21 -6.19
CA SER A 246 -10.32 7.51 -5.55
C SER A 246 -9.49 8.64 -6.17
N ALA A 247 -10.17 9.74 -6.47
CA ALA A 247 -9.57 10.98 -6.92
C ALA A 247 -9.35 11.98 -5.78
N SER A 248 -10.02 11.80 -4.64
CA SER A 248 -9.90 12.68 -3.48
C SER A 248 -8.79 12.25 -2.51
N HIS A 249 -8.30 11.01 -2.64
CA HIS A 249 -7.25 10.50 -1.75
C HIS A 249 -5.86 10.94 -2.22
N HIS A 250 -5.15 11.64 -1.35
CA HIS A 250 -3.82 12.18 -1.60
C HIS A 250 -2.90 11.90 -0.41
N ASP A 251 -1.59 12.02 -0.65
CA ASP A 251 -0.60 11.95 0.41
C ASP A 251 -0.92 12.97 1.52
N ALA A 252 -0.96 12.49 2.76
CA ALA A 252 -1.18 13.33 3.93
C ALA A 252 0.04 14.22 4.25
N ILE A 253 1.22 13.85 3.74
CA ILE A 253 2.47 14.58 3.98
C ILE A 253 2.66 15.62 2.88
N GLN A 254 2.90 16.85 3.30
CA GLN A 254 3.20 17.97 2.42
C GLN A 254 4.63 18.45 2.65
N TYR A 255 5.30 18.84 1.58
CA TYR A 255 6.66 19.36 1.62
C TYR A 255 6.64 20.86 1.34
N TYR A 256 7.28 21.64 2.20
CA TYR A 256 7.57 23.04 1.93
C TYR A 256 9.01 23.13 1.39
N LEU A 257 9.19 23.64 0.15
CA LEU A 257 10.46 23.77 -0.56
C LEU A 257 10.82 25.23 -0.76
#